data_4855b6409c285e3a2f166ddd4c464743
#
_entry.id   4855b6409c285e3a2f166ddd4c464743
#
_cell.length_a   1.000
_cell.length_b   1.000
_cell.length_c   1.000
_cell.angle_alpha   90.00
_cell.angle_beta   90.00
_cell.angle_gamma   90.00
#
_symmetry.space_group_name_H-M   'P 1'
#
loop_
_entity.id
_entity.type
_entity.pdbx_description
1 polymer ?
#
loop_
_entity_poly.entity_id
_entity_poly.type
_entity_poly.pdbx_seq_one_letter_code
_entity_poly.pdbx_strand_id
1 'polypeptide(L)'
;MRIFDAHCDTLSGMYEKNQRFAENNLHIDFARMKKYDGYTQVFAIFTPPEKRDNSREYVKELAALFYDQMRKNGVNICRNYGDFVLRNEKYNAFLSIEGAECAESLSDIAELKNMGVFMIAPTWNFRNKIACGVMEEEDTGLTEFGKAAIREMDRLGIILDVSHLSEKSP
;
A
#
# COMPACT_ATOMS: atom_id res chain seq x y z
N MET A 1 24.26 -7.73 -1.17
CA MET A 1 23.17 -7.84 -0.16
C MET A 1 21.84 -7.67 -0.87
N ARG A 2 20.84 -8.53 -0.57
CA ARG A 2 19.45 -8.36 -1.03
C ARG A 2 18.61 -7.73 0.08
N ILE A 3 17.75 -6.81 -0.28
CA ILE A 3 16.87 -6.05 0.63
C ILE A 3 15.42 -6.40 0.31
N PHE A 4 14.61 -6.59 1.34
CA PHE A 4 13.16 -6.53 1.30
C PHE A 4 12.72 -5.43 2.26
N ASP A 5 12.11 -4.38 1.74
CA ASP A 5 11.59 -3.25 2.50
C ASP A 5 10.07 -3.23 2.40
N ALA A 6 9.42 -3.42 3.54
CA ALA A 6 7.98 -3.65 3.60
C ALA A 6 7.14 -2.37 3.51
N HIS A 7 7.76 -1.17 3.54
CA HIS A 7 7.00 0.07 3.50
C HIS A 7 7.83 1.26 3.02
N CYS A 8 7.27 2.09 2.16
CA CYS A 8 7.72 3.46 1.93
C CYS A 8 6.60 4.35 1.37
N ASP A 9 6.63 5.66 1.71
CA ASP A 9 5.69 6.70 1.24
C ASP A 9 6.20 7.42 -0.01
N THR A 10 7.20 6.88 -0.66
CA THR A 10 7.83 7.53 -1.82
C THR A 10 6.82 7.82 -2.94
N LEU A 11 5.78 6.98 -3.07
CA LEU A 11 4.77 7.14 -4.10
C LEU A 11 3.95 8.43 -3.93
N SER A 12 3.47 8.67 -2.71
CA SER A 12 2.76 9.92 -2.35
C SER A 12 3.67 11.14 -2.53
N GLY A 13 4.92 11.05 -2.07
CA GLY A 13 5.89 12.13 -2.25
C GLY A 13 6.24 12.42 -3.71
N MET A 14 6.29 11.41 -4.58
CA MET A 14 6.47 11.61 -6.03
C MET A 14 5.27 12.34 -6.64
N TYR A 15 4.06 11.96 -6.26
CA TYR A 15 2.84 12.58 -6.73
C TYR A 15 2.75 14.07 -6.35
N GLU A 16 2.94 14.35 -5.06
CA GLU A 16 2.83 15.73 -4.52
C GLU A 16 3.91 16.68 -5.05
N LYS A 17 5.15 16.17 -5.19
CA LYS A 17 6.31 16.97 -5.58
C LYS A 17 6.66 16.85 -7.06
N ASN A 18 5.82 16.18 -7.86
CA ASN A 18 6.06 15.92 -9.28
C ASN A 18 7.46 15.34 -9.55
N GLN A 19 7.89 14.38 -8.74
CA GLN A 19 9.18 13.72 -8.87
C GLN A 19 9.06 12.38 -9.59
N ARG A 20 10.20 11.83 -10.01
CA ARG A 20 10.29 10.58 -10.75
C ARG A 20 10.96 9.49 -9.91
N PHE A 21 10.61 8.25 -10.16
CA PHE A 21 11.22 7.12 -9.45
C PHE A 21 12.67 6.86 -9.86
N ALA A 22 13.08 7.18 -11.09
CA ALA A 22 14.45 6.98 -11.57
C ALA A 22 15.49 7.58 -10.63
N GLU A 23 15.28 8.82 -10.21
CA GLU A 23 16.08 9.56 -9.24
C GLU A 23 15.21 10.67 -8.61
N ASN A 24 15.27 10.84 -7.30
CA ASN A 24 14.50 11.83 -6.56
C ASN A 24 15.15 12.22 -5.24
N ASN A 25 14.58 13.23 -4.56
CA ASN A 25 15.01 13.70 -3.24
C ASN A 25 14.18 13.10 -2.09
N LEU A 26 13.46 11.99 -2.35
CA LEU A 26 12.70 11.25 -1.36
C LEU A 26 13.55 10.12 -0.75
N HIS A 27 12.94 9.23 0.04
CA HIS A 27 13.69 8.17 0.73
C HIS A 27 14.16 7.07 -0.22
N ILE A 28 13.35 6.68 -1.21
CA ILE A 28 13.64 5.59 -2.14
C ILE A 28 13.58 6.08 -3.59
N ASP A 29 14.57 5.69 -4.39
CA ASP A 29 14.57 5.79 -5.85
C ASP A 29 15.31 4.64 -6.49
N PHE A 30 15.18 4.49 -7.80
CA PHE A 30 15.80 3.39 -8.52
C PHE A 30 17.33 3.49 -8.56
N ALA A 31 17.90 4.70 -8.62
CA ALA A 31 19.35 4.90 -8.57
C ALA A 31 19.96 4.36 -7.25
N ARG A 32 19.26 4.56 -6.12
CA ARG A 32 19.67 4.01 -4.81
C ARG A 32 19.44 2.51 -4.72
N MET A 33 18.31 1.99 -5.22
CA MET A 33 18.03 0.55 -5.24
C MET A 33 19.09 -0.23 -6.03
N LYS A 34 19.61 0.33 -7.12
CA LYS A 34 20.66 -0.29 -7.94
C LYS A 34 22.00 -0.51 -7.24
N LYS A 35 22.21 0.10 -6.07
CA LYS A 35 23.42 -0.12 -5.25
C LYS A 35 23.43 -1.48 -4.56
N TYR A 36 22.31 -2.20 -4.56
CA TYR A 36 22.15 -3.52 -3.93
C TYR A 36 22.08 -4.64 -4.96
N ASP A 37 22.44 -5.86 -4.56
CA ASP A 37 22.38 -7.04 -5.43
C ASP A 37 20.95 -7.46 -5.81
N GLY A 38 19.97 -6.98 -5.04
CA GLY A 38 18.55 -7.09 -5.29
C GLY A 38 17.77 -6.26 -4.28
N TYR A 39 16.68 -5.69 -4.74
CA TYR A 39 15.83 -4.85 -3.89
C TYR A 39 14.35 -5.09 -4.19
N THR A 40 13.59 -5.35 -3.16
CA THR A 40 12.13 -5.47 -3.21
C THR A 40 11.53 -4.41 -2.31
N GLN A 41 10.66 -3.58 -2.85
CA GLN A 41 9.99 -2.51 -2.13
C GLN A 41 8.49 -2.68 -2.17
N VAL A 42 7.85 -2.54 -1.01
CA VAL A 42 6.41 -2.31 -0.91
C VAL A 42 6.17 -0.80 -0.89
N PHE A 43 5.44 -0.29 -1.89
CA PHE A 43 5.09 1.12 -2.01
C PHE A 43 3.70 1.34 -1.45
N ALA A 44 3.59 2.18 -0.43
CA ALA A 44 2.32 2.53 0.17
C ALA A 44 1.63 3.66 -0.58
N ILE A 45 0.32 3.54 -0.73
CA ILE A 45 -0.58 4.66 -0.99
C ILE A 45 -1.18 5.05 0.36
N PHE A 46 -0.70 6.15 0.90
CA PHE A 46 -1.28 6.79 2.06
C PHE A 46 -2.29 7.85 1.61
N THR A 47 -3.51 7.83 2.15
CA THR A 47 -4.53 8.84 1.88
C THR A 47 -4.49 9.91 2.97
N PRO A 48 -3.96 11.12 2.69
CA PRO A 48 -3.90 12.17 3.70
C PRO A 48 -5.30 12.70 4.02
N PRO A 49 -5.49 13.27 5.23
CA PRO A 49 -6.82 13.71 5.71
C PRO A 49 -7.61 14.59 4.74
N GLU A 50 -6.93 15.50 4.05
CA GLU A 50 -7.53 16.40 3.06
C GLU A 50 -7.98 15.73 1.76
N LYS A 51 -7.61 14.47 1.55
CA LYS A 51 -8.00 13.66 0.37
C LYS A 51 -9.05 12.59 0.68
N ARG A 52 -9.50 12.48 1.93
CA ARG A 52 -10.43 11.42 2.35
C ARG A 52 -11.74 11.41 1.56
N ASP A 53 -12.31 12.58 1.30
CA ASP A 53 -13.57 12.71 0.54
C ASP A 53 -13.44 12.21 -0.91
N ASN A 54 -12.23 12.21 -1.47
CA ASN A 54 -11.93 11.75 -2.82
C ASN A 54 -10.92 10.59 -2.80
N SER A 55 -10.87 9.82 -1.72
CA SER A 55 -9.86 8.78 -1.49
C SER A 55 -9.79 7.72 -2.60
N ARG A 56 -10.92 7.34 -3.18
CA ARG A 56 -10.96 6.36 -4.28
C ARG A 56 -10.26 6.86 -5.54
N GLU A 57 -10.52 8.10 -5.95
CA GLU A 57 -9.88 8.70 -7.12
C GLU A 57 -8.39 8.91 -6.86
N TYR A 58 -8.04 9.39 -5.68
CA TYR A 58 -6.65 9.57 -5.26
C TYR A 58 -5.86 8.25 -5.32
N VAL A 59 -6.43 7.15 -4.80
CA VAL A 59 -5.82 5.82 -4.87
C VAL A 59 -5.62 5.36 -6.32
N LYS A 60 -6.59 5.59 -7.22
CA LYS A 60 -6.47 5.26 -8.65
C LYS A 60 -5.35 6.03 -9.33
N GLU A 61 -5.22 7.32 -9.03
CA GLU A 61 -4.16 8.18 -9.58
C GLU A 61 -2.77 7.70 -9.13
N LEU A 62 -2.59 7.40 -7.85
CA LEU A 62 -1.33 6.91 -7.33
C LEU A 62 -1.01 5.48 -7.83
N ALA A 63 -2.00 4.62 -7.95
CA ALA A 63 -1.80 3.31 -8.57
C ALA A 63 -1.35 3.43 -10.03
N ALA A 64 -1.94 4.35 -10.81
CA ALA A 64 -1.52 4.62 -12.17
C ALA A 64 -0.07 5.14 -12.23
N LEU A 65 0.30 6.06 -11.33
CA LEU A 65 1.66 6.57 -11.19
C LEU A 65 2.64 5.43 -10.85
N PHE A 66 2.29 4.55 -9.90
CA PHE A 66 3.10 3.39 -9.54
C PHE A 66 3.40 2.53 -10.78
N TYR A 67 2.37 2.12 -11.53
CA TYR A 67 2.54 1.29 -12.71
C TYR A 67 3.39 1.96 -13.79
N ASP A 68 3.18 3.26 -14.04
CA ASP A 68 3.96 4.04 -15.00
C ASP A 68 5.44 4.08 -14.61
N GLN A 69 5.73 4.45 -13.37
CA GLN A 69 7.09 4.61 -12.89
C GLN A 69 7.85 3.28 -12.79
N MET A 70 7.21 2.20 -12.36
CA MET A 70 7.84 0.88 -12.30
C MET A 70 8.18 0.35 -13.70
N ARG A 71 7.25 0.47 -14.66
CA ARG A 71 7.49 0.06 -16.05
C ARG A 71 8.62 0.85 -16.71
N LYS A 72 8.65 2.18 -16.54
CA LYS A 72 9.71 3.05 -17.10
C LYS A 72 11.09 2.70 -16.59
N ASN A 73 11.21 2.15 -15.40
CA ASN A 73 12.48 1.78 -14.78
C ASN A 73 12.82 0.28 -14.88
N GLY A 74 11.97 -0.53 -15.52
CA GLY A 74 12.19 -1.96 -15.66
C GLY A 74 12.14 -2.73 -14.34
N VAL A 75 11.34 -2.23 -13.38
CA VAL A 75 11.11 -2.90 -12.09
C VAL A 75 9.97 -3.91 -12.25
N ASN A 76 10.16 -5.13 -11.78
CA ASN A 76 9.14 -6.16 -11.79
C ASN A 76 8.00 -5.79 -10.84
N ILE A 77 6.78 -5.72 -11.36
CA ILE A 77 5.58 -5.43 -10.57
C ILE A 77 4.99 -6.76 -10.10
N CYS A 78 4.94 -6.93 -8.79
CA CYS A 78 4.40 -8.12 -8.14
C CYS A 78 3.01 -7.82 -7.56
N ARG A 79 2.00 -8.59 -7.97
CA ARG A 79 0.62 -8.50 -7.47
C ARG A 79 0.31 -9.58 -6.44
N ASN A 80 1.18 -10.58 -6.37
CA ASN A 80 1.10 -11.73 -5.48
C ASN A 80 2.47 -12.36 -5.28
N TYR A 81 2.56 -13.33 -4.38
CA TYR A 81 3.81 -14.03 -4.11
C TYR A 81 4.34 -14.81 -5.33
N GLY A 82 3.46 -15.35 -6.16
CA GLY A 82 3.85 -16.07 -7.38
C GLY A 82 4.62 -15.20 -8.35
N ASP A 83 4.20 -13.95 -8.57
CA ASP A 83 4.92 -12.99 -9.44
C ASP A 83 6.34 -12.75 -8.95
N PHE A 84 6.55 -12.69 -7.63
CA PHE A 84 7.84 -12.48 -7.01
C PHE A 84 8.76 -13.70 -7.18
N VAL A 85 8.26 -14.90 -6.88
CA VAL A 85 9.07 -16.12 -6.85
C VAL A 85 9.37 -16.64 -8.25
N LEU A 86 8.37 -16.67 -9.13
CA LEU A 86 8.51 -17.27 -10.46
C LEU A 86 9.40 -16.44 -11.39
N ARG A 87 9.37 -15.12 -11.27
CA ARG A 87 10.21 -14.25 -12.11
C ARG A 87 11.61 -14.08 -11.55
N ASN A 88 11.82 -14.22 -10.24
CA ASN A 88 13.12 -14.09 -9.56
C ASN A 88 13.93 -12.87 -10.01
N GLU A 89 13.25 -11.75 -10.23
CA GLU A 89 13.86 -10.52 -10.72
C GLU A 89 14.72 -9.84 -9.63
N LYS A 90 15.67 -9.06 -10.08
CA LYS A 90 16.59 -8.35 -9.18
C LYS A 90 15.91 -7.20 -8.44
N TYR A 91 15.00 -6.50 -9.12
CA TYR A 91 14.25 -5.37 -8.57
C TYR A 91 12.76 -5.62 -8.68
N ASN A 92 12.08 -5.56 -7.54
CA ASN A 92 10.66 -5.87 -7.44
C ASN A 92 9.92 -4.77 -6.69
N ALA A 93 8.67 -4.56 -7.05
CA ALA A 93 7.79 -3.62 -6.41
C ALA A 93 6.41 -4.25 -6.15
N PHE A 94 5.91 -4.07 -4.93
CA PHE A 94 4.53 -4.36 -4.53
C PHE A 94 3.81 -3.06 -4.23
N LEU A 95 2.48 -3.07 -4.35
CA LEU A 95 1.62 -1.94 -4.00
C LEU A 95 0.86 -2.26 -2.72
N SER A 96 0.82 -1.31 -1.79
CA SER A 96 0.02 -1.41 -0.56
C SER A 96 -0.86 -0.17 -0.36
N ILE A 97 -1.83 -0.31 0.52
CA ILE A 97 -2.67 0.79 1.03
C ILE A 97 -2.35 1.00 2.50
N GLU A 98 -2.14 2.25 2.91
CA GLU A 98 -2.01 2.66 4.30
C GLU A 98 -3.18 3.56 4.68
N GLY A 99 -4.08 3.03 5.50
CA GLY A 99 -5.38 3.64 5.76
C GLY A 99 -6.36 3.38 4.61
N ALA A 100 -7.29 2.45 4.83
CA ALA A 100 -8.22 2.02 3.79
C ALA A 100 -9.52 2.84 3.77
N GLU A 101 -9.42 4.17 3.87
CA GLU A 101 -10.53 5.12 3.77
C GLU A 101 -11.29 4.99 2.43
N CYS A 102 -10.59 4.54 1.39
CA CYS A 102 -11.18 4.31 0.07
C CYS A 102 -12.10 3.09 0.00
N ALA A 103 -12.12 2.22 1.03
CA ALA A 103 -12.91 1.00 1.07
C ALA A 103 -14.14 1.17 1.96
N GLU A 104 -15.30 1.33 1.35
CA GLU A 104 -16.58 1.49 2.03
C GLU A 104 -17.50 0.26 1.91
N SER A 105 -17.12 -0.70 1.05
CA SER A 105 -17.83 -1.95 0.78
C SER A 105 -16.86 -3.08 0.47
N LEU A 106 -17.32 -4.33 0.53
CA LEU A 106 -16.50 -5.49 0.15
C LEU A 106 -16.10 -5.47 -1.32
N SER A 107 -16.92 -4.88 -2.18
CA SER A 107 -16.56 -4.69 -3.60
C SER A 107 -15.37 -3.74 -3.78
N ASP A 108 -15.18 -2.77 -2.89
CA ASP A 108 -14.02 -1.88 -2.95
C ASP A 108 -12.73 -2.65 -2.61
N ILE A 109 -12.78 -3.57 -1.63
CA ILE A 109 -11.63 -4.45 -1.33
C ILE A 109 -11.28 -5.30 -2.56
N ALA A 110 -12.29 -5.83 -3.25
CA ALA A 110 -12.06 -6.58 -4.49
C ALA A 110 -11.50 -5.69 -5.62
N GLU A 111 -11.93 -4.43 -5.72
CA GLU A 111 -11.37 -3.45 -6.68
C GLU A 111 -9.89 -3.17 -6.38
N LEU A 112 -9.52 -2.97 -5.11
CA LEU A 112 -8.12 -2.82 -4.69
C LEU A 112 -7.27 -4.03 -5.10
N LYS A 113 -7.78 -5.26 -4.88
CA LYS A 113 -7.10 -6.48 -5.36
C LYS A 113 -6.92 -6.48 -6.87
N ASN A 114 -7.95 -6.11 -7.63
CA ASN A 114 -7.89 -6.04 -9.09
C ASN A 114 -6.88 -4.97 -9.57
N MET A 115 -6.73 -3.88 -8.83
CA MET A 115 -5.68 -2.89 -9.06
C MET A 115 -4.26 -3.42 -8.73
N GLY A 116 -4.13 -4.60 -8.14
CA GLY A 116 -2.85 -5.22 -7.82
C GLY A 116 -2.33 -4.90 -6.43
N VAL A 117 -3.18 -4.39 -5.54
CA VAL A 117 -2.83 -4.20 -4.14
C VAL A 117 -2.53 -5.54 -3.50
N PHE A 118 -1.37 -5.64 -2.87
CA PHE A 118 -0.83 -6.84 -2.24
C PHE A 118 -1.07 -6.86 -0.73
N MET A 119 -1.03 -5.70 -0.09
CA MET A 119 -1.11 -5.53 1.36
C MET A 119 -1.96 -4.31 1.71
N ILE A 120 -2.74 -4.39 2.78
CA ILE A 120 -3.55 -3.29 3.27
C ILE A 120 -3.37 -3.15 4.78
N ALA A 121 -2.96 -1.95 5.23
CA ALA A 121 -3.15 -1.51 6.61
C ALA A 121 -4.54 -0.88 6.71
N PRO A 122 -5.46 -1.44 7.52
CA PRO A 122 -6.86 -0.99 7.58
C PRO A 122 -7.02 0.47 7.99
N THR A 123 -6.18 0.94 8.91
CA THR A 123 -6.18 2.33 9.41
C THR A 123 -4.81 2.94 9.30
N TRP A 124 -4.77 4.27 9.30
CA TRP A 124 -3.66 5.05 9.80
C TRP A 124 -3.91 5.35 11.30
N ASN A 125 -3.52 6.49 11.81
CA ASN A 125 -3.56 6.82 13.25
C ASN A 125 -4.96 6.89 13.86
N PHE A 126 -5.98 7.22 13.06
CA PHE A 126 -7.33 7.47 13.55
C PHE A 126 -8.33 6.46 13.00
N ARG A 127 -9.54 6.50 13.55
CA ARG A 127 -10.68 5.67 13.17
C ARG A 127 -11.12 5.91 11.72
N ASN A 128 -11.49 4.82 11.06
CA ASN A 128 -12.25 4.84 9.81
C ASN A 128 -13.41 3.83 9.87
N LYS A 129 -14.02 3.50 8.74
CA LYS A 129 -15.13 2.53 8.68
C LYS A 129 -14.73 1.09 9.04
N ILE A 130 -13.45 0.76 9.01
CA ILE A 130 -12.95 -0.60 9.23
C ILE A 130 -12.56 -0.80 10.70
N ALA A 131 -11.78 0.10 11.28
CA ALA A 131 -11.18 -0.09 12.59
C ALA A 131 -10.85 1.22 13.30
N CYS A 132 -10.44 1.09 14.56
CA CYS A 132 -9.75 2.13 15.29
C CYS A 132 -8.25 2.13 14.99
N GLY A 133 -7.70 3.32 14.80
CA GLY A 133 -6.25 3.54 14.79
C GLY A 133 -5.70 3.77 16.20
N VAL A 134 -4.39 3.62 16.34
CA VAL A 134 -3.66 3.66 17.62
C VAL A 134 -3.76 5.00 18.36
N MET A 135 -4.11 6.10 17.67
CA MET A 135 -4.22 7.44 18.24
C MET A 135 -5.65 7.82 18.67
N GLU A 136 -6.61 6.90 18.54
CA GLU A 136 -7.97 7.14 19.03
C GLU A 136 -8.00 7.10 20.56
N GLU A 137 -8.71 8.08 21.18
CA GLU A 137 -8.88 8.12 22.62
C GLU A 137 -9.74 6.96 23.14
N GLU A 138 -10.78 6.59 22.38
CA GLU A 138 -11.66 5.47 22.70
C GLU A 138 -11.41 4.33 21.71
N ASP A 139 -10.72 3.29 22.16
CA ASP A 139 -10.47 2.11 21.37
C ASP A 139 -11.68 1.18 21.37
N THR A 140 -12.36 1.12 20.23
CA THR A 140 -13.50 0.22 19.98
C THR A 140 -13.12 -1.00 19.12
N GLY A 141 -11.86 -1.10 18.69
CA GLY A 141 -11.38 -2.20 17.85
C GLY A 141 -11.97 -2.17 16.43
N LEU A 142 -12.15 -3.37 15.87
CA LEU A 142 -12.76 -3.56 14.55
C LEU A 142 -14.25 -3.27 14.57
N THR A 143 -14.74 -2.63 13.52
CA THR A 143 -16.18 -2.53 13.25
C THR A 143 -16.73 -3.87 12.70
N GLU A 144 -18.04 -4.04 12.64
CA GLU A 144 -18.63 -5.23 11.98
C GLU A 144 -18.27 -5.28 10.48
N PHE A 145 -18.24 -4.12 9.82
CA PHE A 145 -17.73 -4.02 8.46
C PHE A 145 -16.24 -4.40 8.39
N GLY A 146 -15.44 -3.94 9.35
CA GLY A 146 -14.01 -4.27 9.43
C GLY A 146 -13.75 -5.76 9.53
N LYS A 147 -14.51 -6.47 10.36
CA LYS A 147 -14.43 -7.95 10.45
C LYS A 147 -14.76 -8.63 9.12
N ALA A 148 -15.73 -8.10 8.38
CA ALA A 148 -16.09 -8.61 7.06
C ALA A 148 -15.01 -8.28 6.02
N ALA A 149 -14.45 -7.06 6.06
CA ALA A 149 -13.39 -6.60 5.17
C ALA A 149 -12.11 -7.44 5.34
N ILE A 150 -11.70 -7.73 6.58
CA ILE A 150 -10.53 -8.58 6.84
C ILE A 150 -10.73 -10.01 6.31
N ARG A 151 -11.92 -10.61 6.51
CA ARG A 151 -12.25 -11.91 5.91
C ARG A 151 -12.20 -11.88 4.39
N GLU A 152 -12.63 -10.78 3.78
CA GLU A 152 -12.56 -10.61 2.33
C GLU A 152 -11.12 -10.43 1.85
N MET A 153 -10.27 -9.69 2.59
CA MET A 153 -8.84 -9.59 2.30
C MET A 153 -8.17 -10.97 2.31
N ASP A 154 -8.43 -11.77 3.35
CA ASP A 154 -7.92 -13.14 3.45
C ASP A 154 -8.37 -14.01 2.27
N ARG A 155 -9.65 -14.00 1.94
CA ARG A 155 -10.22 -14.72 0.79
C ARG A 155 -9.56 -14.34 -0.54
N LEU A 156 -9.21 -13.07 -0.70
CA LEU A 156 -8.58 -12.53 -1.91
C LEU A 156 -7.04 -12.68 -1.91
N GLY A 157 -6.45 -13.16 -0.81
CA GLY A 157 -5.00 -13.25 -0.67
C GLY A 157 -4.34 -11.86 -0.60
N ILE A 158 -4.96 -10.91 0.09
CA ILE A 158 -4.38 -9.61 0.45
C ILE A 158 -3.79 -9.76 1.86
N ILE A 159 -2.54 -9.34 2.04
CA ILE A 159 -1.90 -9.36 3.35
C ILE A 159 -2.51 -8.26 4.22
N LEU A 160 -2.91 -8.64 5.44
CA LEU A 160 -3.30 -7.69 6.47
C LEU A 160 -2.03 -7.13 7.13
N ASP A 161 -1.85 -5.82 7.06
CA ASP A 161 -0.82 -5.10 7.81
C ASP A 161 -1.47 -4.51 9.08
N VAL A 162 -1.01 -4.93 10.24
CA VAL A 162 -1.54 -4.49 11.53
C VAL A 162 -0.91 -3.20 12.04
N SER A 163 -0.01 -2.58 11.27
CA SER A 163 0.54 -1.27 11.58
C SER A 163 -0.57 -0.25 11.78
N HIS A 164 -0.41 0.62 12.77
CA HIS A 164 -1.38 1.65 13.17
C HIS A 164 -2.72 1.16 13.73
N LEU A 165 -3.01 -0.13 13.75
CA LEU A 165 -4.22 -0.61 14.42
C LEU A 165 -4.14 -0.36 15.93
N SER A 166 -5.28 -0.07 16.55
CA SER A 166 -5.39 0.02 17.99
C SER A 166 -5.25 -1.36 18.65
N GLU A 167 -5.00 -1.39 19.96
CA GLU A 167 -4.74 -2.63 20.71
C GLU A 167 -5.91 -3.64 20.66
N LYS A 168 -7.17 -3.16 20.55
CA LYS A 168 -8.35 -4.01 20.45
C LYS A 168 -8.73 -4.41 19.02
N SER A 169 -8.00 -3.94 18.00
CA SER A 169 -8.31 -4.20 16.59
C SER A 169 -7.79 -5.53 16.05
N PRO A 170 -6.66 -6.08 16.50
CA PRO A 170 -6.18 -7.39 16.03
C PRO A 170 -7.06 -8.55 16.48
#